data_e407a94d660077f5cee6becd99017861
#
_entry.id   e407a94d660077f5cee6becd99017861
#
_cell.length_a   1.000
_cell.length_b   1.000
_cell.length_c   1.000
_cell.angle_alpha   90.00
_cell.angle_beta   90.00
_cell.angle_gamma   90.00
#
_symmetry.space_group_name_H-M   'P 1'
#
loop_
_entity.id
_entity.type
_entity.pdbx_description
1 polymer ?
#
loop_
_entity_poly.entity_id
_entity_poly.type
_entity_poly.pdbx_seq_one_letter_code
_entity_poly.pdbx_strand_id
1 'polypeptide(L)'
;MCKRVAVISIIVEPGADVETMNTMLSECGEYVIGRMGIPYREKNIQIISVAIDAPQDIISALSGKLGNLKGIATKTAYSNVITE
;
A
#
# COMPACT_ATOMS: atom_id res chain seq x y z
N MET A 1 -9.70 5.92 18.99
CA MET A 1 -8.46 5.38 18.44
C MET A 1 -7.87 6.37 17.45
N CYS A 2 -6.59 6.69 17.63
CA CYS A 2 -5.94 7.69 16.79
C CYS A 2 -5.58 7.09 15.43
N LYS A 3 -5.74 7.89 14.41
CA LYS A 3 -5.32 7.54 13.06
C LYS A 3 -4.11 8.38 12.67
N ARG A 4 -3.39 7.91 11.70
CA ARG A 4 -2.19 8.57 11.19
C ARG A 4 -2.20 8.51 9.67
N VAL A 5 -1.78 9.61 9.06
CA VAL A 5 -1.64 9.65 7.61
C VAL A 5 -0.29 9.02 7.24
N ALA A 6 -0.31 8.16 6.23
CA ALA A 6 0.90 7.50 5.75
C ALA A 6 0.78 7.27 4.25
N VAL A 7 1.91 6.98 3.62
CA VAL A 7 1.94 6.59 2.21
C VAL A 7 2.65 5.25 2.11
N ILE A 8 1.98 4.27 1.53
CA ILE A 8 2.56 2.96 1.27
C ILE A 8 3.03 2.96 -0.18
N SER A 9 4.33 2.81 -0.38
CA SER A 9 4.91 2.69 -1.71
C SER A 9 5.04 1.21 -2.05
N ILE A 10 4.57 0.83 -3.24
CA ILE A 10 4.51 -0.56 -3.65
C ILE A 10 5.18 -0.69 -5.01
N ILE A 11 6.13 -1.63 -5.12
CA ILE A 11 6.73 -1.99 -6.42
C ILE A 11 6.22 -3.38 -6.77
N VAL A 12 5.61 -3.49 -7.95
CA VAL A 12 5.01 -4.74 -8.43
C VAL A 12 5.87 -5.27 -9.57
N GLU A 13 6.53 -6.40 -9.35
CA GLU A 13 7.40 -7.04 -10.35
C GLU A 13 6.61 -7.99 -11.23
N PRO A 14 7.19 -8.41 -12.39
CA PRO A 14 6.52 -9.38 -13.25
C PRO A 14 6.20 -10.66 -12.49
N GLY A 15 5.02 -11.20 -12.70
CA GLY A 15 4.60 -12.44 -12.03
C GLY A 15 4.10 -12.26 -10.62
N ALA A 16 3.92 -11.02 -10.18
CA ALA A 16 3.45 -10.75 -8.83
C ALA A 16 1.99 -11.17 -8.65
N ASP A 17 1.63 -11.44 -7.39
CA ASP A 17 0.25 -11.80 -7.01
C ASP A 17 -0.60 -10.54 -6.87
N VAL A 18 -0.95 -9.96 -8.02
CA VAL A 18 -1.70 -8.70 -8.07
C VAL A 18 -3.13 -8.84 -7.57
N GLU A 19 -3.73 -10.01 -7.80
CA GLU A 19 -5.10 -10.24 -7.39
C GLU A 19 -5.24 -10.17 -5.87
N THR A 20 -4.35 -10.83 -5.15
CA THR A 20 -4.36 -10.79 -3.68
C THR A 20 -4.05 -9.39 -3.18
N MET A 21 -3.09 -8.70 -3.83
CA MET A 21 -2.76 -7.33 -3.49
C MET A 21 -4.00 -6.43 -3.57
N ASN A 22 -4.74 -6.51 -4.67
CA ASN A 22 -5.92 -5.68 -4.85
C ASN A 22 -7.02 -6.02 -3.85
N THR A 23 -7.17 -7.29 -3.50
CA THR A 23 -8.12 -7.72 -2.47
C THR A 23 -7.78 -7.12 -1.11
N MET A 24 -6.50 -7.17 -0.74
CA MET A 24 -6.05 -6.59 0.53
C MET A 24 -6.30 -5.09 0.59
N LEU A 25 -6.00 -4.39 -0.51
CA LEU A 25 -6.23 -2.93 -0.57
C LEU A 25 -7.72 -2.61 -0.50
N SER A 26 -8.56 -3.41 -1.16
CA SER A 26 -10.01 -3.25 -1.11
C SER A 26 -10.56 -3.41 0.30
N GLU A 27 -10.04 -4.38 1.04
CA GLU A 27 -10.48 -4.65 2.41
C GLU A 27 -10.19 -3.48 3.34
N CYS A 28 -9.16 -2.68 3.02
CA CYS A 28 -8.82 -1.49 3.78
C CYS A 28 -9.35 -0.22 3.13
N GLY A 29 -10.29 -0.36 2.20
CA GLY A 29 -10.78 0.76 1.39
C GLY A 29 -11.31 1.93 2.20
N GLU A 30 -11.91 1.67 3.36
CA GLU A 30 -12.45 2.75 4.21
C GLU A 30 -11.36 3.69 4.73
N TYR A 31 -10.11 3.22 4.78
CA TYR A 31 -8.99 4.01 5.26
C TYR A 31 -8.19 4.65 4.13
N VAL A 32 -8.38 4.21 2.90
CA VAL A 32 -7.58 4.69 1.76
C VAL A 32 -8.11 6.03 1.30
N ILE A 33 -7.23 7.05 1.30
CA ILE A 33 -7.57 8.38 0.80
C ILE A 33 -7.55 8.38 -0.72
N GLY A 34 -6.59 7.68 -1.30
CA GLY A 34 -6.45 7.57 -2.74
C GLY A 34 -5.26 6.72 -3.10
N ARG A 35 -5.18 6.30 -4.35
CA ARG A 35 -4.03 5.54 -4.83
C ARG A 35 -3.71 5.96 -6.24
N MET A 36 -2.43 5.86 -6.59
CA MET A 36 -1.92 6.22 -7.90
C MET A 36 -0.99 5.11 -8.36
N GLY A 37 -1.19 4.66 -9.59
CA GLY A 37 -0.34 3.63 -10.17
C GLY A 37 0.30 4.12 -11.45
N ILE A 38 1.59 3.89 -11.59
CA ILE A 38 2.35 4.26 -12.78
C ILE A 38 2.97 3.01 -13.38
N PRO A 39 2.53 2.57 -14.56
CA PRO A 39 3.15 1.41 -15.20
C PRO A 39 4.48 1.84 -15.83
N TYR A 40 5.53 1.10 -15.52
CA TYR A 40 6.83 1.31 -16.15
C TYR A 40 7.04 0.17 -17.16
N ARG A 41 6.56 0.40 -18.35
CA ARG A 41 6.41 -0.67 -19.35
C ARG A 41 7.75 -1.25 -19.81
N GLU A 42 8.79 -0.44 -19.90
CA GLU A 42 10.11 -0.90 -20.32
C GLU A 42 10.65 -2.00 -19.41
N LYS A 43 10.34 -1.93 -18.12
CA LYS A 43 10.82 -2.90 -17.14
C LYS A 43 9.73 -3.87 -16.70
N ASN A 44 8.53 -3.71 -17.25
CA ASN A 44 7.40 -4.57 -16.94
C ASN A 44 7.05 -4.58 -15.45
N ILE A 45 7.18 -3.42 -14.80
CA ILE A 45 6.84 -3.26 -13.39
C ILE A 45 5.77 -2.18 -13.24
N GLN A 46 5.12 -2.16 -12.09
CA GLN A 46 4.22 -1.09 -11.71
C GLN A 46 4.69 -0.43 -10.42
N ILE A 47 4.54 0.87 -10.35
CA ILE A 47 4.91 1.66 -9.17
C ILE A 47 3.61 2.25 -8.63
N ILE A 48 3.24 1.86 -7.40
CA ILE A 48 1.96 2.25 -6.82
C ILE A 48 2.20 3.01 -5.53
N SER A 49 1.46 4.10 -5.36
CA SER A 49 1.44 4.88 -4.12
C SER A 49 0.03 4.84 -3.56
N VAL A 50 -0.09 4.48 -2.29
CA VAL A 50 -1.38 4.45 -1.60
C VAL A 50 -1.33 5.40 -0.42
N ALA A 51 -2.17 6.43 -0.47
CA ALA A 51 -2.31 7.35 0.65
C ALA A 51 -3.39 6.81 1.58
N ILE A 52 -3.08 6.72 2.86
CA ILE A 52 -3.96 6.07 3.83
C ILE A 52 -4.00 6.88 5.13
N ASP A 53 -5.15 6.89 5.76
CA ASP A 53 -5.36 7.51 7.07
C ASP A 53 -6.02 6.45 7.95
N ALA A 54 -5.24 5.82 8.81
CA ALA A 54 -5.69 4.66 9.57
C ALA A 54 -4.94 4.55 10.90
N PRO A 55 -5.46 3.71 11.82
CA PRO A 55 -4.66 3.35 13.00
C PRO A 55 -3.35 2.70 12.58
N GLN A 56 -2.29 2.97 13.33
CA GLN A 56 -0.95 2.52 12.96
C GLN A 56 -0.85 0.99 12.82
N ASP A 57 -1.54 0.25 13.66
CA ASP A 57 -1.52 -1.21 13.58
C ASP A 57 -2.13 -1.71 12.27
N ILE A 58 -3.15 -1.03 11.76
CA ILE A 58 -3.75 -1.37 10.47
C ILE A 58 -2.75 -1.10 9.34
N ILE A 59 -2.07 0.05 9.38
CA ILE A 59 -1.08 0.41 8.35
C ILE A 59 0.06 -0.61 8.35
N SER A 60 0.60 -0.92 9.52
CA SER A 60 1.71 -1.86 9.66
C SER A 60 1.31 -3.26 9.17
N ALA A 61 0.12 -3.71 9.55
CA ALA A 61 -0.36 -5.02 9.16
C ALA A 61 -0.53 -5.11 7.64
N LEU A 62 -1.11 -4.08 7.04
CA LEU A 62 -1.33 -4.04 5.60
C LEU A 62 0.01 -4.03 4.85
N SER A 63 0.93 -3.16 5.27
CA SER A 63 2.24 -3.05 4.64
C SER A 63 3.01 -4.38 4.73
N GLY A 64 2.96 -5.03 5.89
CA GLY A 64 3.63 -6.31 6.08
C GLY A 64 3.04 -7.43 5.23
N LYS A 65 1.71 -7.50 5.19
CA LYS A 65 1.04 -8.52 4.37
C LYS A 65 1.31 -8.32 2.88
N LEU A 66 1.27 -7.07 2.43
CA LEU A 66 1.57 -6.76 1.02
C LEU A 66 3.00 -7.15 0.68
N GLY A 67 3.94 -6.82 1.56
CA GLY A 67 5.36 -7.12 1.33
C GLY A 67 5.69 -8.59 1.32
N ASN A 68 4.81 -9.43 1.86
CA ASN A 68 4.98 -10.89 1.84
C ASN A 68 4.44 -11.53 0.57
N LEU A 69 3.75 -10.79 -0.27
CA LEU A 69 3.24 -11.34 -1.52
C LEU A 69 4.37 -11.48 -2.53
N LYS A 70 4.28 -12.53 -3.34
CA LYS A 70 5.28 -12.79 -4.37
C LYS A 70 5.38 -11.57 -5.31
N GLY A 71 6.61 -11.12 -5.54
CA GLY A 71 6.91 -10.06 -6.50
C GLY A 71 6.48 -8.68 -6.07
N ILE A 72 6.18 -8.48 -4.78
CA ILE A 72 5.72 -7.20 -4.28
C ILE A 72 6.63 -6.73 -3.16
N ALA A 73 7.15 -5.51 -3.31
CA ALA A 73 7.98 -4.85 -2.30
C ALA A 73 7.25 -3.62 -1.81
N THR A 74 7.28 -3.39 -0.51
CA THR A 74 6.61 -2.24 0.09
C THR A 74 7.54 -1.47 1.01
N LYS A 75 7.32 -0.17 1.06
CA LYS A 75 7.90 0.73 2.06
C LYS A 75 6.81 1.71 2.47
N THR A 76 6.76 2.01 3.74
CA THR A 76 5.75 2.93 4.26
C THR A 76 6.41 4.16 4.83
N ALA A 77 5.95 5.32 4.40
CA ALA A 77 6.37 6.59 4.97
C ALA A 77 5.25 7.06 5.91
N TYR A 78 5.56 7.08 7.20
CA TYR A 78 4.61 7.58 8.19
C TYR A 78 4.80 9.07 8.36
N SER A 79 3.69 9.80 8.43
CA SER A 79 3.73 11.21 8.76
C SER A 79 3.56 11.38 10.26
N ASN A 80 3.79 12.60 10.74
CA ASN A 80 3.46 12.97 12.12
C ASN A 80 2.05 13.53 12.25
N VAL A 81 1.29 13.47 11.15
CA VAL A 81 -0.09 13.99 11.15
C VAL A 81 -0.99 12.94 11.78
N ILE A 82 -1.51 13.27 12.96
CA ILE A 82 -2.41 12.40 13.69
C ILE A 82 -3.82 12.92 13.46
N THR A 83 -4.71 12.02 13.09
CA THR A 83 -6.11 12.36 12.86
C THR A 83 -6.96 11.53 13.81
N GLU A 84 -8.21 11.88 13.94
CA GLU A 84 -9.10 11.14 14.82
C GLU A 84 -9.55 9.81 14.24
#